data_05ee062eec1ab03d23f7e7a2c6f6b52c
#
_entry.id   05ee062eec1ab03d23f7e7a2c6f6b52c
#
_cell.length_a   1.000
_cell.length_b   1.000
_cell.length_c   1.000
_cell.angle_alpha   90.00
_cell.angle_beta   90.00
_cell.angle_gamma   90.00
#
_symmetry.space_group_name_H-M   'P 1'
#
loop_
_entity.id
_entity.type
_entity.pdbx_description
1 polymer ?
#
loop_
_entity_poly.entity_id
_entity_poly.type
_entity_poly.pdbx_seq_one_letter_code
_entity_poly.pdbx_strand_id
1 'polypeptide(L)'
;KKLQRQVFITNRVKTVNEQIYYNDDKIHEAIAANKQITFKYFNLDVNKKKVYRKDGGLYIESPVALTWDDENYYLITYKEKYDNYTHYRVDKMEMIELAEEDRVLSDKPFDLSTYSKTMFQMFGGEETDVSIEFDNELVGVVFDRFGTDIPIIKKDEEHFICHVKVAVSPHFLSWIM
;
A
#
# COMPACT_ATOMS: atom_id res chain seq x y z
N LYS A 1 -25.00 0.61 15.19
CA LYS A 1 -25.95 1.71 14.86
C LYS A 1 -25.78 3.00 15.70
N LYS A 2 -25.20 2.97 16.92
CA LYS A 2 -24.99 4.17 17.75
C LYS A 2 -23.73 4.97 17.35
N LEU A 3 -22.68 4.34 16.87
CA LEU A 3 -21.42 5.00 16.51
C LEU A 3 -21.53 5.88 15.23
N GLN A 4 -22.40 5.51 14.28
CA GLN A 4 -22.59 6.28 13.05
C GLN A 4 -23.14 7.70 13.22
N ARG A 5 -23.75 8.00 14.37
CA ARG A 5 -24.32 9.34 14.66
C ARG A 5 -23.38 10.28 15.41
N GLN A 6 -22.21 9.79 15.86
CA GLN A 6 -21.29 10.57 16.71
C GLN A 6 -19.91 10.78 16.07
N VAL A 7 -19.64 10.15 14.90
CA VAL A 7 -18.38 10.33 14.18
C VAL A 7 -18.60 11.23 12.97
N PHE A 8 -18.05 12.43 13.05
CA PHE A 8 -18.02 13.36 11.93
C PHE A 8 -16.71 13.20 11.19
N ILE A 9 -16.77 12.73 9.94
CA ILE A 9 -15.62 12.73 9.04
C ILE A 9 -15.53 14.14 8.45
N THR A 10 -14.67 14.97 8.99
CA THR A 10 -14.37 16.29 8.44
C THR A 10 -13.65 16.15 7.10
N ASN A 11 -13.78 17.16 6.25
CA ASN A 11 -13.17 17.18 4.91
C ASN A 11 -11.65 16.94 5.00
N ARG A 12 -11.25 15.70 4.77
CA ARG A 12 -9.86 15.38 4.46
C ARG A 12 -9.60 15.78 3.01
N VAL A 13 -8.34 16.01 2.66
CA VAL A 13 -7.93 16.16 1.27
C VAL A 13 -8.28 14.85 0.57
N LYS A 14 -9.49 14.77 0.01
CA LYS A 14 -9.92 13.62 -0.77
C LYS A 14 -9.30 13.74 -2.15
N THR A 15 -8.70 12.67 -2.61
CA THR A 15 -8.49 12.49 -4.06
C THR A 15 -9.89 12.55 -4.71
N VAL A 16 -10.11 13.58 -5.53
CA VAL A 16 -11.39 13.85 -6.20
C VAL A 16 -11.53 12.90 -7.41
N ASN A 17 -11.49 11.60 -7.16
CA ASN A 17 -11.70 10.64 -8.24
C ASN A 17 -12.93 9.79 -7.90
N GLU A 18 -14.10 10.16 -8.41
CA GLU A 18 -15.31 9.37 -8.33
C GLU A 18 -15.14 7.98 -8.99
N GLN A 19 -14.11 7.82 -9.82
CA GLN A 19 -13.73 6.56 -10.43
C GLN A 19 -13.17 5.53 -9.44
N ILE A 20 -12.78 5.92 -8.21
CA ILE A 20 -12.25 4.99 -7.20
C ILE A 20 -13.25 3.87 -6.93
N TYR A 21 -14.52 4.17 -6.76
CA TYR A 21 -15.56 3.17 -6.51
C TYR A 21 -15.74 2.22 -7.71
N TYR A 22 -15.71 2.76 -8.91
CA TYR A 22 -15.80 1.96 -10.13
C TYR A 22 -14.55 1.08 -10.32
N ASN A 23 -13.38 1.61 -10.02
CA ASN A 23 -12.11 0.89 -10.09
C ASN A 23 -12.08 -0.25 -9.06
N ASP A 24 -12.58 -0.01 -7.85
CA ASP A 24 -12.66 -0.99 -6.77
C ASP A 24 -13.57 -2.17 -7.18
N ASP A 25 -14.78 -1.88 -7.70
CA ASP A 25 -15.70 -2.90 -8.17
C ASP A 25 -15.10 -3.77 -9.28
N LYS A 26 -14.41 -3.18 -10.26
CA LYS A 26 -13.75 -3.90 -11.35
C LYS A 26 -12.62 -4.81 -10.86
N ILE A 27 -11.84 -4.35 -9.88
CA ILE A 27 -10.78 -5.16 -9.29
C ILE A 27 -11.36 -6.33 -8.49
N HIS A 28 -12.41 -6.10 -7.72
CA HIS A 28 -13.11 -7.17 -7.00
C HIS A 28 -13.72 -8.20 -7.96
N GLU A 29 -14.34 -7.76 -9.04
CA GLU A 29 -14.87 -8.63 -10.09
C GLU A 29 -13.77 -9.53 -10.68
N ALA A 30 -12.61 -8.95 -11.01
CA ALA A 30 -11.49 -9.68 -11.56
C ALA A 30 -10.91 -10.73 -10.58
N ILE A 31 -10.79 -10.36 -9.29
CA ILE A 31 -10.35 -11.29 -8.24
C ILE A 31 -11.33 -12.46 -8.10
N ALA A 32 -12.63 -12.16 -8.07
CA ALA A 32 -13.70 -13.17 -7.95
C ALA A 32 -13.76 -14.09 -9.18
N ALA A 33 -13.59 -13.52 -10.39
CA ALA A 33 -13.57 -14.26 -11.64
C ALA A 33 -12.25 -14.99 -11.93
N ASN A 34 -11.24 -14.86 -11.07
CA ASN A 34 -9.88 -15.39 -11.27
C ASN A 34 -9.22 -14.88 -12.56
N LYS A 35 -9.42 -13.61 -12.92
CA LYS A 35 -8.93 -13.01 -14.17
C LYS A 35 -7.83 -11.98 -13.92
N GLN A 36 -6.92 -11.84 -14.89
CA GLN A 36 -6.03 -10.70 -14.97
C GLN A 36 -6.83 -9.43 -15.28
N ILE A 37 -6.20 -8.29 -15.03
CA ILE A 37 -6.73 -6.97 -15.40
C ILE A 37 -5.75 -6.23 -16.28
N THR A 38 -6.31 -5.37 -17.14
CA THR A 38 -5.54 -4.35 -17.86
C THR A 38 -5.91 -2.98 -17.35
N PHE A 39 -4.95 -2.05 -17.34
CA PHE A 39 -5.21 -0.66 -16.94
C PHE A 39 -4.09 0.27 -17.41
N LYS A 40 -4.36 1.58 -17.43
CA LYS A 40 -3.33 2.62 -17.52
C LYS A 40 -3.00 3.16 -16.14
N TYR A 41 -1.74 3.52 -15.92
CA TYR A 41 -1.27 4.05 -14.64
C TYR A 41 -0.58 5.39 -14.84
N PHE A 42 -0.96 6.39 -14.03
CA PHE A 42 -0.41 7.73 -14.13
C PHE A 42 0.14 8.24 -12.80
N ASN A 43 1.01 9.23 -12.89
CA ASN A 43 1.38 10.12 -11.78
C ASN A 43 0.92 11.54 -12.11
N LEU A 44 0.85 12.40 -11.10
CA LEU A 44 0.69 13.83 -11.32
C LEU A 44 2.07 14.50 -11.36
N ASP A 45 2.26 15.42 -12.29
CA ASP A 45 3.42 16.31 -12.28
C ASP A 45 3.19 17.49 -11.30
N VAL A 46 4.19 18.37 -11.20
CA VAL A 46 4.13 19.58 -10.36
C VAL A 46 3.04 20.58 -10.80
N ASN A 47 2.55 20.46 -12.04
CA ASN A 47 1.45 21.25 -12.58
C ASN A 47 0.09 20.54 -12.44
N LYS A 48 0.04 19.44 -11.69
CA LYS A 48 -1.15 18.59 -11.49
C LYS A 48 -1.68 17.93 -12.76
N LYS A 49 -0.83 17.79 -13.80
CA LYS A 49 -1.18 17.08 -15.04
C LYS A 49 -0.85 15.61 -14.90
N LYS A 50 -1.70 14.76 -15.51
CA LYS A 50 -1.47 13.32 -15.57
C LYS A 50 -0.32 13.01 -16.51
N VAL A 51 0.67 12.28 -16.00
CA VAL A 51 1.79 11.73 -16.76
C VAL A 51 1.68 10.20 -16.68
N TYR A 52 1.31 9.59 -17.80
CA TYR A 52 1.13 8.15 -17.86
C TYR A 52 2.48 7.45 -17.89
N ARG A 53 2.58 6.37 -17.12
CA ARG A 53 3.74 5.47 -17.18
C ARG A 53 3.67 4.61 -18.44
N LYS A 54 4.80 4.02 -18.84
CA LYS A 54 4.95 3.23 -20.08
C LYS A 54 4.44 3.98 -21.32
N ASP A 55 4.64 5.29 -21.39
CA ASP A 55 4.18 6.12 -22.51
C ASP A 55 2.67 5.93 -22.82
N GLY A 56 1.87 5.71 -21.77
CA GLY A 56 0.43 5.43 -21.89
C GLY A 56 0.07 4.00 -22.25
N GLY A 57 1.03 3.09 -22.29
CA GLY A 57 0.80 1.68 -22.53
C GLY A 57 0.03 1.01 -21.37
N LEU A 58 -0.66 -0.08 -21.70
CA LEU A 58 -1.41 -0.88 -20.74
C LEU A 58 -0.48 -1.70 -19.83
N TYR A 59 -0.87 -1.78 -18.58
CA TYR A 59 -0.41 -2.78 -17.64
C TYR A 59 -1.31 -4.00 -17.76
N ILE A 60 -0.75 -5.19 -17.66
CA ILE A 60 -1.45 -6.48 -17.54
C ILE A 60 -0.97 -7.09 -16.25
N GLU A 61 -1.89 -7.30 -15.30
CA GLU A 61 -1.54 -7.67 -13.94
C GLU A 61 -2.44 -8.76 -13.39
N SER A 62 -1.88 -9.58 -12.50
CA SER A 62 -2.62 -10.59 -11.74
C SER A 62 -3.01 -10.02 -10.37
N PRO A 63 -4.27 -9.57 -10.17
CA PRO A 63 -4.70 -8.99 -8.91
C PRO A 63 -4.72 -10.04 -7.80
N VAL A 64 -4.17 -9.71 -6.63
CA VAL A 64 -4.10 -10.58 -5.45
C VAL A 64 -5.05 -10.11 -4.37
N ALA A 65 -4.92 -8.84 -3.97
CA ALA A 65 -5.71 -8.25 -2.92
C ALA A 65 -5.83 -6.73 -3.07
N LEU A 66 -6.89 -6.17 -2.49
CA LEU A 66 -7.00 -4.74 -2.21
C LEU A 66 -6.70 -4.49 -0.73
N THR A 67 -5.99 -3.43 -0.43
CA THR A 67 -5.72 -3.00 0.93
C THR A 67 -5.84 -1.49 1.07
N TRP A 68 -6.12 -1.06 2.29
CA TRP A 68 -6.14 0.35 2.66
C TRP A 68 -4.91 0.65 3.51
N ASP A 69 -4.10 1.60 3.08
CA ASP A 69 -2.94 2.06 3.83
C ASP A 69 -2.73 3.57 3.60
N ASP A 70 -2.43 4.30 4.67
CA ASP A 70 -2.16 5.74 4.63
C ASP A 70 -3.16 6.53 3.75
N GLU A 71 -4.45 6.37 4.07
CA GLU A 71 -5.57 7.06 3.40
C GLU A 71 -5.77 6.75 1.91
N ASN A 72 -5.13 5.72 1.37
CA ASN A 72 -5.26 5.30 -0.02
C ASN A 72 -5.61 3.82 -0.15
N TYR A 73 -6.34 3.48 -1.21
CA TYR A 73 -6.51 2.10 -1.65
C TYR A 73 -5.35 1.68 -2.54
N TYR A 74 -4.84 0.49 -2.27
CA TYR A 74 -3.76 -0.13 -3.03
C TYR A 74 -4.20 -1.49 -3.56
N LEU A 75 -3.99 -1.70 -4.84
CA LEU A 75 -4.03 -3.01 -5.46
C LEU A 75 -2.68 -3.69 -5.32
N ILE A 76 -2.66 -4.89 -4.77
CA ILE A 76 -1.50 -5.76 -4.75
C ILE A 76 -1.64 -6.74 -5.90
N THR A 77 -0.61 -6.84 -6.74
CA THR A 77 -0.53 -7.76 -7.87
C THR A 77 0.69 -8.67 -7.74
N TYR A 78 0.61 -9.87 -8.28
CA TYR A 78 1.73 -10.79 -8.34
C TYR A 78 2.40 -10.75 -9.71
N LYS A 79 3.72 -10.76 -9.71
CA LYS A 79 4.59 -10.79 -10.90
C LYS A 79 5.35 -12.10 -10.96
N GLU A 80 4.84 -13.09 -11.71
CA GLU A 80 5.48 -14.40 -11.88
C GLU A 80 6.94 -14.27 -12.30
N LYS A 81 7.24 -13.43 -13.30
CA LYS A 81 8.60 -13.25 -13.83
C LYS A 81 9.65 -12.94 -12.75
N TYR A 82 9.25 -12.30 -11.67
CA TYR A 82 10.15 -11.85 -10.60
C TYR A 82 9.86 -12.52 -9.26
N ASP A 83 8.89 -13.45 -9.21
CA ASP A 83 8.36 -14.06 -7.97
C ASP A 83 8.14 -12.99 -6.88
N ASN A 84 7.50 -11.88 -7.24
CA ASN A 84 7.38 -10.72 -6.37
C ASN A 84 6.01 -10.04 -6.52
N TYR A 85 5.66 -9.22 -5.53
CA TYR A 85 4.45 -8.42 -5.50
C TYR A 85 4.72 -6.96 -5.90
N THR A 86 3.75 -6.35 -6.56
CA THR A 86 3.78 -4.94 -6.96
C THR A 86 2.51 -4.25 -6.47
N HIS A 87 2.62 -2.97 -6.13
CA HIS A 87 1.53 -2.16 -5.61
C HIS A 87 1.16 -1.05 -6.57
N TYR A 88 -0.13 -0.83 -6.72
CA TYR A 88 -0.68 0.26 -7.50
C TYR A 88 -1.72 1.01 -6.67
N ARG A 89 -1.61 2.31 -6.57
CA ARG A 89 -2.66 3.14 -5.98
C ARG A 89 -3.87 3.13 -6.91
N VAL A 90 -5.03 2.78 -6.38
CA VAL A 90 -6.26 2.62 -7.19
C VAL A 90 -6.72 3.95 -7.78
N ASP A 91 -6.50 5.07 -7.07
CA ASP A 91 -6.82 6.41 -7.54
C ASP A 91 -5.96 6.90 -8.73
N LYS A 92 -4.86 6.20 -9.03
CA LYS A 92 -3.97 6.47 -10.18
C LYS A 92 -4.15 5.49 -11.34
N MET A 93 -5.15 4.62 -11.25
CA MET A 93 -5.50 3.65 -12.28
C MET A 93 -6.65 4.16 -13.11
N GLU A 94 -6.59 3.92 -14.41
CA GLU A 94 -7.66 4.27 -15.36
C GLU A 94 -7.86 3.15 -16.38
N MET A 95 -9.08 3.08 -16.93
CA MET A 95 -9.45 2.12 -17.97
C MET A 95 -9.19 0.67 -17.50
N ILE A 96 -9.66 0.35 -16.28
CA ILE A 96 -9.56 -1.01 -15.75
C ILE A 96 -10.55 -1.91 -16.48
N GLU A 97 -10.03 -2.97 -17.10
CA GLU A 97 -10.83 -4.00 -17.77
C GLU A 97 -10.32 -5.39 -17.36
N LEU A 98 -11.23 -6.36 -17.34
CA LEU A 98 -10.88 -7.76 -17.15
C LEU A 98 -10.21 -8.27 -18.43
N ALA A 99 -9.09 -8.97 -18.27
CA ALA A 99 -8.45 -9.69 -19.36
C ALA A 99 -9.12 -11.07 -19.56
N GLU A 100 -8.87 -11.68 -20.72
CA GLU A 100 -9.34 -13.04 -21.00
C GLU A 100 -8.54 -14.10 -20.21
N GLU A 101 -7.29 -13.81 -19.92
CA GLU A 101 -6.36 -14.69 -19.24
C GLU A 101 -6.67 -14.82 -17.74
N ASP A 102 -6.47 -16.01 -17.22
CA ASP A 102 -6.56 -16.25 -15.79
C ASP A 102 -5.37 -15.61 -15.05
N ARG A 103 -5.60 -15.13 -13.84
CA ARG A 103 -4.53 -14.57 -13.02
C ARG A 103 -3.54 -15.65 -12.60
N VAL A 104 -2.26 -15.29 -12.60
CA VAL A 104 -1.18 -16.10 -12.05
C VAL A 104 -0.96 -15.66 -10.60
N LEU A 105 -0.86 -16.61 -9.70
CA LEU A 105 -0.61 -16.38 -8.28
C LEU A 105 0.65 -17.13 -7.86
N SER A 106 1.26 -16.68 -6.77
CA SER A 106 2.38 -17.38 -6.15
C SER A 106 1.92 -18.73 -5.60
N ASP A 107 2.76 -19.74 -5.67
CA ASP A 107 2.55 -21.04 -5.03
C ASP A 107 2.66 -20.93 -3.48
N LYS A 108 3.23 -19.84 -2.97
CA LYS A 108 3.35 -19.56 -1.54
C LYS A 108 2.07 -18.90 -1.02
N PRO A 109 1.58 -19.28 0.17
CA PRO A 109 0.46 -18.58 0.79
C PRO A 109 0.74 -17.10 0.93
N PHE A 110 -0.19 -16.26 0.46
CA PHE A 110 -0.12 -14.81 0.64
C PHE A 110 -0.87 -14.41 1.90
N ASP A 111 -0.15 -13.89 2.90
CA ASP A 111 -0.72 -13.30 4.10
C ASP A 111 -0.64 -11.78 4.03
N LEU A 112 -1.77 -11.15 3.73
CA LEU A 112 -1.89 -9.71 3.63
C LEU A 112 -1.51 -8.99 4.94
N SER A 113 -1.83 -9.57 6.10
CA SER A 113 -1.55 -8.95 7.39
C SER A 113 -0.05 -8.84 7.66
N THR A 114 0.67 -9.94 7.45
CA THR A 114 2.15 -9.95 7.57
C THR A 114 2.79 -9.07 6.51
N TYR A 115 2.31 -9.14 5.28
CA TYR A 115 2.84 -8.37 4.16
C TYR A 115 2.70 -6.87 4.37
N SER A 116 1.53 -6.39 4.81
CA SER A 116 1.28 -4.97 5.06
C SER A 116 2.15 -4.38 6.19
N LYS A 117 2.53 -5.19 7.18
CA LYS A 117 3.39 -4.73 8.29
C LYS A 117 4.81 -4.39 7.83
N THR A 118 5.34 -5.11 6.84
CA THR A 118 6.70 -4.89 6.32
C THR A 118 6.76 -3.76 5.29
N MET A 119 5.62 -3.42 4.67
CA MET A 119 5.55 -2.38 3.66
C MET A 119 5.24 -1.02 4.27
N PHE A 120 6.05 -0.02 3.95
CA PHE A 120 5.80 1.35 4.38
C PHE A 120 5.07 2.11 3.26
N GLN A 121 3.81 2.51 3.51
CA GLN A 121 2.93 3.14 2.51
C GLN A 121 2.86 2.35 1.18
N MET A 122 2.88 1.02 1.25
CA MET A 122 2.91 0.13 0.09
C MET A 122 4.05 0.42 -0.91
N PHE A 123 5.15 0.98 -0.44
CA PHE A 123 6.38 1.08 -1.22
C PHE A 123 7.23 -0.17 -0.98
N GLY A 124 7.41 -0.95 -2.03
CA GLY A 124 8.31 -2.09 -2.02
C GLY A 124 9.77 -1.64 -1.92
N GLY A 125 10.58 -2.41 -1.24
CA GLY A 125 12.02 -2.24 -1.08
C GLY A 125 12.61 -3.56 -0.61
N GLU A 126 13.92 -3.59 -0.41
CA GLU A 126 14.56 -4.73 0.21
C GLU A 126 14.20 -4.77 1.70
N GLU A 127 13.63 -5.91 2.15
CA GLU A 127 13.33 -6.11 3.56
C GLU A 127 14.63 -6.20 4.35
N THR A 128 14.78 -5.31 5.30
CA THR A 128 15.98 -5.17 6.12
C THR A 128 15.60 -5.05 7.59
N ASP A 129 16.36 -5.71 8.45
CA ASP A 129 16.28 -5.50 9.89
C ASP A 129 16.96 -4.18 10.24
N VAL A 130 16.21 -3.24 10.80
CA VAL A 130 16.69 -1.93 11.17
C VAL A 130 16.53 -1.69 12.68
N SER A 131 17.49 -0.99 13.26
CA SER A 131 17.42 -0.47 14.63
C SER A 131 17.30 1.04 14.55
N ILE A 132 16.24 1.57 15.15
CA ILE A 132 15.94 3.01 15.10
C ILE A 132 15.85 3.53 16.53
N GLU A 133 16.51 4.64 16.78
CA GLU A 133 16.42 5.38 18.03
C GLU A 133 15.37 6.49 17.90
N PHE A 134 14.50 6.58 18.90
CA PHE A 134 13.45 7.59 18.98
C PHE A 134 13.41 8.23 20.36
N ASP A 135 12.92 9.45 20.42
CA ASP A 135 12.51 10.09 21.67
C ASP A 135 11.38 9.32 22.33
N ASN A 136 11.38 9.18 23.66
CA ASN A 136 10.37 8.43 24.40
C ASN A 136 8.94 8.93 24.15
N GLU A 137 8.77 10.21 23.82
CA GLU A 137 7.47 10.80 23.47
C GLU A 137 6.86 10.18 22.21
N LEU A 138 7.67 9.62 21.32
CA LEU A 138 7.25 9.02 20.05
C LEU A 138 6.86 7.54 20.16
N VAL A 139 6.92 6.95 21.35
CA VAL A 139 6.62 5.51 21.53
C VAL A 139 5.23 5.13 21.01
N GLY A 140 4.22 6.00 21.21
CA GLY A 140 2.88 5.79 20.69
C GLY A 140 2.84 5.73 19.16
N VAL A 141 3.55 6.66 18.49
CA VAL A 141 3.64 6.70 17.02
C VAL A 141 4.30 5.44 16.48
N VAL A 142 5.35 4.95 17.16
CA VAL A 142 6.05 3.71 16.79
C VAL A 142 5.13 2.50 16.96
N PHE A 143 4.38 2.41 18.07
CA PHE A 143 3.41 1.32 18.27
C PHE A 143 2.22 1.37 17.31
N ASP A 144 1.72 2.56 17.00
CA ASP A 144 0.66 2.72 15.99
C ASP A 144 1.11 2.20 14.62
N ARG A 145 2.39 2.38 14.29
CA ARG A 145 2.94 1.97 13.01
C ARG A 145 3.33 0.49 12.95
N PHE A 146 4.04 0.00 13.95
CA PHE A 146 4.65 -1.34 13.91
C PHE A 146 3.97 -2.35 14.82
N GLY A 147 3.01 -1.93 15.62
CA GLY A 147 2.36 -2.76 16.63
C GLY A 147 3.15 -2.79 17.94
N THR A 148 2.51 -3.31 19.00
CA THR A 148 3.09 -3.37 20.35
C THR A 148 4.01 -4.56 20.58
N ASP A 149 4.06 -5.50 19.63
CA ASP A 149 4.84 -6.74 19.76
C ASP A 149 6.31 -6.60 19.32
N ILE A 150 6.70 -5.39 18.85
CA ILE A 150 8.07 -5.12 18.44
C ILE A 150 9.01 -5.05 19.66
N PRO A 151 10.25 -5.55 19.53
CA PRO A 151 11.26 -5.38 20.55
C PRO A 151 11.64 -3.90 20.69
N ILE A 152 11.51 -3.35 21.90
CA ILE A 152 12.02 -2.03 22.25
C ILE A 152 12.95 -2.13 23.46
N ILE A 153 13.98 -1.29 23.48
CA ILE A 153 14.96 -1.23 24.55
C ILE A 153 15.05 0.22 25.02
N LYS A 154 14.77 0.48 26.30
CA LYS A 154 15.04 1.80 26.89
C LYS A 154 16.52 2.06 26.82
N LYS A 155 16.95 3.13 26.15
CA LYS A 155 18.35 3.53 26.03
C LYS A 155 18.77 4.41 27.20
N ASP A 156 17.98 5.45 27.48
CA ASP A 156 18.19 6.41 28.56
C ASP A 156 16.85 7.01 29.01
N GLU A 157 16.86 8.16 29.73
CA GLU A 157 15.65 8.80 30.22
C GLU A 157 14.85 9.49 29.12
N GLU A 158 15.44 9.78 27.96
CA GLU A 158 14.83 10.51 26.87
C GLU A 158 14.60 9.65 25.61
N HIS A 159 15.32 8.53 25.46
CA HIS A 159 15.34 7.75 24.22
C HIS A 159 15.08 6.26 24.44
N PHE A 160 14.53 5.63 23.39
CA PHE A 160 14.44 4.18 23.24
C PHE A 160 14.90 3.72 21.86
N ILE A 161 15.27 2.46 21.74
CA ILE A 161 15.62 1.83 20.46
C ILE A 161 14.57 0.77 20.16
N CYS A 162 14.02 0.78 18.94
CA CYS A 162 13.19 -0.30 18.43
C CYS A 162 13.91 -1.08 17.33
N HIS A 163 13.61 -2.38 17.25
CA HIS A 163 14.09 -3.27 16.21
C HIS A 163 12.91 -3.71 15.35
N VAL A 164 12.93 -3.36 14.07
CA VAL A 164 11.86 -3.64 13.15
C VAL A 164 12.39 -4.14 11.81
N LYS A 165 11.61 -5.01 11.17
CA LYS A 165 11.87 -5.46 9.82
C LYS A 165 11.02 -4.65 8.85
N VAL A 166 11.64 -3.92 7.93
CA VAL A 166 10.95 -3.02 7.00
C VAL A 166 11.54 -3.09 5.61
N ALA A 167 10.69 -2.83 4.61
CA ALA A 167 11.15 -2.53 3.26
C ALA A 167 11.67 -1.10 3.21
N VAL A 168 12.98 -0.93 3.19
CA VAL A 168 13.62 0.40 3.17
C VAL A 168 13.29 1.11 1.87
N SER A 169 12.61 2.23 1.96
CA SER A 169 12.15 3.02 0.82
C SER A 169 12.31 4.51 1.09
N PRO A 170 12.27 5.38 0.07
CA PRO A 170 12.26 6.83 0.28
C PRO A 170 11.14 7.32 1.20
N HIS A 171 9.98 6.64 1.20
CA HIS A 171 8.86 6.97 2.08
C HIS A 171 9.15 6.61 3.54
N PHE A 172 9.74 5.44 3.76
CA PHE A 172 10.21 5.07 5.09
C PHE A 172 11.23 6.08 5.63
N LEU A 173 12.23 6.44 4.83
CA LEU A 173 13.22 7.44 5.22
C LEU A 173 12.60 8.82 5.50
N SER A 174 11.61 9.23 4.71
CA SER A 174 10.87 10.48 4.94
C SER A 174 10.02 10.46 6.21
N TRP A 175 9.59 9.29 6.66
CA TRP A 175 8.82 9.15 7.88
C TRP A 175 9.68 9.24 9.15
N ILE A 176 10.93 8.74 9.10
CA ILE A 176 11.83 8.76 10.26
C ILE A 176 12.61 10.07 10.43
N MET A 177 12.62 10.96 9.42
CA MET A 177 13.27 12.27 9.48
C MET A 177 12.34 13.35 10.02
#